data_f8171dda2527622467210e53d8a6f722
#
_entry.id   f8171dda2527622467210e53d8a6f722
#
_cell.length_a   1.000
_cell.length_b   1.000
_cell.length_c   1.000
_cell.angle_alpha   90.00
_cell.angle_beta   90.00
_cell.angle_gamma   90.00
#
_symmetry.space_group_name_H-M   'P 1'
#
loop_
_entity.id
_entity.type
_entity.pdbx_description
1 polymer ?
#
loop_
_entity_poly.entity_id
_entity_poly.type
_entity_poly.pdbx_seq_one_letter_code
_entity_poly.pdbx_strand_id
1 'polypeptide(L)'
;LKTQIQEGADCDLFISAAPTQMNALDGSLIGDTEKNPDGLDLIVTDSRVDLLENKVTLTVPEGNPKGIESFDQLAELLKNGDVMLAIGNSDVPVGQYTLKIFNYYGIDETAVANKLTYGNNVKEVTSQVSEGAVDCGIIYATDAHSANLTVVDSATAEMCGQVIYPAAVLKGDKEDAAQDFLAYLQTDAAMTVFESVGFSAA
;
A
#
# COMPACT_ATOMS: atom_id res chain seq x y z
N LEU A 1 5.71 15.64 0.26
CA LEU A 1 4.45 16.40 0.05
C LEU A 1 3.95 17.04 1.36
N LYS A 2 3.75 16.27 2.47
CA LYS A 2 3.30 16.84 3.77
C LYS A 2 4.13 18.08 4.15
N THR A 3 5.46 17.98 4.16
CA THR A 3 6.38 19.08 4.48
C THR A 3 6.19 20.29 3.56
N GLN A 4 6.01 20.06 2.27
CA GLN A 4 5.77 21.13 1.30
C GLN A 4 4.46 21.87 1.58
N ILE A 5 3.39 21.16 1.91
CA ILE A 5 2.10 21.75 2.30
C ILE A 5 2.29 22.59 3.58
N GLN A 6 3.01 22.04 4.55
CA GLN A 6 3.33 22.70 5.82
C GLN A 6 4.15 23.99 5.63
N GLU A 7 5.01 24.03 4.61
CA GLU A 7 5.82 25.17 4.22
C GLU A 7 5.09 26.15 3.29
N GLY A 8 3.80 25.92 3.02
CA GLY A 8 2.94 26.82 2.26
C GLY A 8 2.95 26.60 0.74
N ALA A 9 3.26 25.39 0.28
CA ALA A 9 3.09 25.04 -1.13
C ALA A 9 1.61 25.18 -1.53
N ASP A 10 1.36 25.75 -2.72
CA ASP A 10 0.01 25.85 -3.29
C ASP A 10 -0.55 24.44 -3.58
N CYS A 11 -1.60 24.08 -2.85
CA CYS A 11 -2.22 22.77 -2.89
C CYS A 11 -3.67 22.87 -2.41
N ASP A 12 -4.62 22.46 -3.24
CA ASP A 12 -6.05 22.54 -2.94
C ASP A 12 -6.63 21.18 -2.48
N LEU A 13 -6.01 20.06 -2.92
CA LEU A 13 -6.40 18.71 -2.55
C LEU A 13 -5.15 17.88 -2.25
N PHE A 14 -5.19 17.11 -1.17
CA PHE A 14 -4.12 16.18 -0.80
C PHE A 14 -4.64 14.75 -0.77
N ILE A 15 -3.99 13.86 -1.51
CA ILE A 15 -4.17 12.41 -1.44
C ILE A 15 -2.88 11.82 -0.88
N SER A 16 -2.98 11.12 0.23
CA SER A 16 -1.84 10.53 0.92
C SER A 16 -1.79 9.02 0.72
N ALA A 17 -0.59 8.48 0.49
CA ALA A 17 -0.38 7.03 0.41
C ALA A 17 -0.46 6.32 1.78
N ALA A 18 -0.66 7.07 2.87
CA ALA A 18 -0.88 6.51 4.21
C ALA A 18 -1.64 7.52 5.09
N PRO A 19 -2.43 7.05 6.07
CA PRO A 19 -3.14 7.92 7.01
C PRO A 19 -2.25 8.83 7.85
N THR A 20 -1.01 8.41 8.15
CA THR A 20 -0.09 9.14 9.03
C THR A 20 0.16 10.58 8.57
N GLN A 21 0.41 10.80 7.27
CA GLN A 21 0.68 12.14 6.73
C GLN A 21 -0.58 13.00 6.71
N MET A 22 -1.74 12.39 6.48
CA MET A 22 -3.03 13.07 6.53
C MET A 22 -3.38 13.47 7.98
N ASN A 23 -3.19 12.55 8.93
CA ASN A 23 -3.43 12.80 10.36
C ASN A 23 -2.64 14.01 10.86
N ALA A 24 -1.39 14.14 10.42
CA ALA A 24 -0.51 15.23 10.85
C ALA A 24 -0.94 16.63 10.36
N LEU A 25 -1.89 16.72 9.44
CA LEU A 25 -2.47 17.98 8.93
C LEU A 25 -3.89 18.25 9.43
N ASP A 26 -4.46 17.29 10.17
CA ASP A 26 -5.87 17.29 10.57
C ASP A 26 -6.07 17.99 11.92
N GLY A 27 -6.72 19.13 11.90
CA GLY A 27 -7.01 19.93 13.09
C GLY A 27 -7.84 19.21 14.17
N SER A 28 -8.66 18.23 13.78
CA SER A 28 -9.42 17.42 14.74
C SER A 28 -8.55 16.53 15.63
N LEU A 29 -7.31 16.30 15.22
CA LEU A 29 -6.32 15.48 15.94
C LEU A 29 -5.31 16.32 16.73
N ILE A 30 -5.51 17.62 16.85
CA ILE A 30 -4.70 18.49 17.73
C ILE A 30 -4.84 18.01 19.19
N GLY A 31 -3.69 17.76 19.82
CA GLY A 31 -3.62 17.17 21.17
C GLY A 31 -3.27 15.69 21.20
N ASP A 32 -3.42 14.99 20.08
CA ASP A 32 -2.86 13.64 19.89
C ASP A 32 -1.43 13.77 19.32
N THR A 33 -0.43 13.71 20.19
CA THR A 33 0.97 13.93 19.81
C THR A 33 1.56 12.82 18.97
N GLU A 34 0.89 11.66 18.86
CA GLU A 34 1.30 10.58 17.96
C GLU A 34 0.78 10.82 16.53
N LYS A 35 -0.43 11.35 16.41
CA LYS A 35 -1.07 11.55 15.09
C LYS A 35 -0.80 12.93 14.50
N ASN A 36 -0.87 13.99 15.32
CA ASN A 36 -0.64 15.38 14.91
C ASN A 36 0.37 16.07 15.86
N PRO A 37 1.65 15.68 15.81
CA PRO A 37 2.69 16.17 16.74
C PRO A 37 2.95 17.67 16.64
N ASP A 38 2.74 18.24 15.45
CA ASP A 38 3.01 19.64 15.15
C ASP A 38 1.77 20.56 15.41
N GLY A 39 0.61 19.98 15.76
CA GLY A 39 -0.64 20.70 16.01
C GLY A 39 -1.17 21.45 14.79
N LEU A 40 -0.98 20.90 13.59
CA LEU A 40 -1.40 21.55 12.34
C LEU A 40 -2.90 21.40 12.08
N ASP A 41 -3.47 22.41 11.44
CA ASP A 41 -4.89 22.47 11.03
C ASP A 41 -4.96 23.01 9.60
N LEU A 42 -4.55 22.19 8.63
CA LEU A 42 -4.39 22.58 7.23
C LEU A 42 -5.42 21.96 6.29
N ILE A 43 -6.17 20.95 6.74
CA ILE A 43 -7.23 20.34 5.94
C ILE A 43 -8.61 20.76 6.43
N VAL A 44 -9.58 20.73 5.55
CA VAL A 44 -11.02 20.82 5.90
C VAL A 44 -11.41 19.44 6.44
N THR A 45 -11.44 19.27 7.74
CA THR A 45 -11.62 17.97 8.42
C THR A 45 -12.84 17.19 7.90
N ASP A 46 -13.97 17.88 7.70
CA ASP A 46 -15.20 17.24 7.21
C ASP A 46 -15.13 16.77 5.74
N SER A 47 -14.11 17.19 5.00
CA SER A 47 -13.86 16.71 3.63
C SER A 47 -13.08 15.40 3.57
N ARG A 48 -12.47 14.99 4.70
CA ARG A 48 -11.61 13.83 4.74
C ARG A 48 -12.39 12.54 4.46
N VAL A 49 -11.91 11.77 3.48
CA VAL A 49 -12.44 10.46 3.10
C VAL A 49 -11.30 9.46 2.94
N ASP A 50 -11.57 8.20 3.22
CA ASP A 50 -10.71 7.10 2.79
C ASP A 50 -11.08 6.82 1.34
N LEU A 51 -10.29 7.33 0.39
CA LEU A 51 -10.65 7.36 -1.03
C LEU A 51 -10.35 6.02 -1.72
N LEU A 52 -9.14 5.50 -1.51
CA LEU A 52 -8.65 4.30 -2.19
C LEU A 52 -7.99 3.35 -1.20
N GLU A 53 -8.05 2.07 -1.54
CA GLU A 53 -7.26 1.03 -0.92
C GLU A 53 -6.32 0.42 -1.95
N ASN A 54 -5.05 0.19 -1.59
CA ASN A 54 -4.16 -0.69 -2.33
C ASN A 54 -4.14 -2.06 -1.65
N LYS A 55 -3.89 -3.12 -2.38
CA LYS A 55 -3.79 -4.47 -1.82
C LYS A 55 -2.32 -4.92 -1.79
N VAL A 56 -1.93 -5.57 -0.71
CA VAL A 56 -0.70 -6.36 -0.68
C VAL A 56 -1.01 -7.70 -1.32
N THR A 57 -0.26 -8.05 -2.35
CA THR A 57 -0.57 -9.20 -3.21
C THR A 57 0.58 -10.20 -3.25
N LEU A 58 0.22 -11.45 -3.46
CA LEU A 58 1.13 -12.51 -3.85
C LEU A 58 1.17 -12.60 -5.37
N THR A 59 2.34 -12.36 -5.93
CA THR A 59 2.59 -12.35 -7.38
C THR A 59 3.56 -13.43 -7.79
N VAL A 60 3.39 -13.90 -9.00
CA VAL A 60 4.23 -14.96 -9.58
C VAL A 60 4.78 -14.52 -10.93
N PRO A 61 5.93 -15.07 -11.37
CA PRO A 61 6.46 -14.86 -12.71
C PRO A 61 5.55 -15.50 -13.77
N GLU A 62 5.81 -15.17 -15.03
CA GLU A 62 5.08 -15.72 -16.16
C GLU A 62 5.05 -17.25 -16.13
N GLY A 63 3.87 -17.81 -16.33
CA GLY A 63 3.64 -19.26 -16.36
C GLY A 63 3.56 -19.91 -14.98
N ASN A 64 3.83 -19.20 -13.89
CA ASN A 64 3.75 -19.72 -12.52
C ASN A 64 4.38 -21.12 -12.35
N PRO A 65 5.71 -21.29 -12.53
CA PRO A 65 6.35 -22.61 -12.63
C PRO A 65 6.16 -23.51 -11.40
N LYS A 66 5.93 -22.91 -10.22
CA LYS A 66 5.71 -23.63 -8.95
C LYS A 66 4.23 -23.90 -8.66
N GLY A 67 3.30 -23.38 -9.47
CA GLY A 67 1.86 -23.54 -9.25
C GLY A 67 1.39 -22.95 -7.91
N ILE A 68 1.93 -21.78 -7.52
CA ILE A 68 1.55 -21.09 -6.28
C ILE A 68 0.24 -20.36 -6.51
N GLU A 69 -0.79 -20.62 -5.67
CA GLU A 69 -2.13 -20.12 -5.86
C GLU A 69 -2.65 -19.28 -4.68
N SER A 70 -2.00 -19.36 -3.50
CA SER A 70 -2.49 -18.64 -2.31
C SER A 70 -1.39 -18.38 -1.29
N PHE A 71 -1.66 -17.43 -0.37
CA PHE A 71 -0.83 -17.21 0.82
C PHE A 71 -0.79 -18.43 1.74
N ASP A 72 -1.88 -19.18 1.85
CA ASP A 72 -1.90 -20.43 2.63
C ASP A 72 -0.89 -21.44 2.10
N GLN A 73 -0.89 -21.63 0.77
CA GLN A 73 0.07 -22.53 0.13
C GLN A 73 1.51 -22.00 0.26
N LEU A 74 1.72 -20.69 0.09
CA LEU A 74 3.03 -20.07 0.30
C LEU A 74 3.54 -20.32 1.72
N ALA A 75 2.68 -20.16 2.74
CA ALA A 75 3.06 -20.41 4.12
C ALA A 75 3.54 -21.85 4.35
N GLU A 76 2.88 -22.83 3.76
CA GLU A 76 3.31 -24.24 3.81
C GLU A 76 4.64 -24.47 3.07
N LEU A 77 4.82 -23.86 1.89
CA LEU A 77 6.06 -23.96 1.13
C LEU A 77 7.24 -23.31 1.86
N LEU A 78 7.03 -22.18 2.53
CA LEU A 78 8.06 -21.55 3.34
C LEU A 78 8.47 -22.42 4.53
N LYS A 79 7.51 -23.05 5.21
CA LYS A 79 7.78 -23.93 6.36
C LYS A 79 8.43 -25.27 5.95
N ASN A 80 7.87 -25.95 4.97
CA ASN A 80 8.13 -27.34 4.70
C ASN A 80 8.61 -27.67 3.28
N GLY A 81 8.47 -26.73 2.35
CA GLY A 81 8.75 -26.94 0.93
C GLY A 81 10.01 -26.27 0.42
N ASP A 82 10.06 -26.12 -0.89
CA ASP A 82 11.11 -25.45 -1.64
C ASP A 82 10.50 -24.30 -2.45
N VAL A 83 10.75 -23.06 -2.03
CA VAL A 83 10.27 -21.84 -2.66
C VAL A 83 11.25 -20.70 -2.43
N MET A 84 11.44 -19.86 -3.44
CA MET A 84 12.14 -18.59 -3.33
C MET A 84 11.14 -17.45 -3.41
N LEU A 85 11.09 -16.64 -2.37
CA LEU A 85 10.18 -15.51 -2.21
C LEU A 85 10.95 -14.20 -2.19
N ALA A 86 10.57 -13.25 -3.04
CA ALA A 86 11.05 -11.87 -2.97
C ALA A 86 10.15 -11.01 -2.08
N ILE A 87 10.76 -10.27 -1.16
CA ILE A 87 10.08 -9.36 -0.23
C ILE A 87 10.84 -8.03 -0.12
N GLY A 88 10.16 -6.96 0.30
CA GLY A 88 10.84 -5.74 0.76
C GLY A 88 11.58 -6.00 2.07
N ASN A 89 12.72 -5.34 2.28
CA ASN A 89 13.35 -5.36 3.60
C ASN A 89 12.49 -4.58 4.63
N SER A 90 12.85 -4.64 5.92
CA SER A 90 12.08 -4.04 7.02
C SER A 90 11.90 -2.51 6.92
N ASP A 91 12.76 -1.81 6.17
CA ASP A 91 12.67 -0.37 5.97
C ASP A 91 11.72 0.02 4.82
N VAL A 92 11.31 -0.96 4.02
CA VAL A 92 10.37 -0.79 2.91
C VAL A 92 8.94 -1.03 3.39
N PRO A 93 7.98 -0.13 3.12
CA PRO A 93 6.60 -0.29 3.59
C PRO A 93 5.98 -1.66 3.25
N VAL A 94 6.15 -2.17 2.02
CA VAL A 94 5.64 -3.50 1.66
C VAL A 94 6.31 -4.63 2.45
N GLY A 95 7.57 -4.46 2.86
CA GLY A 95 8.26 -5.40 3.75
C GLY A 95 7.63 -5.45 5.14
N GLN A 96 7.21 -4.30 5.68
CA GLN A 96 6.51 -4.24 6.96
C GLN A 96 5.15 -4.95 6.91
N TYR A 97 4.42 -4.85 5.79
CA TYR A 97 3.20 -5.63 5.58
C TYR A 97 3.51 -7.13 5.45
N THR A 98 4.59 -7.49 4.77
CA THR A 98 5.04 -8.89 4.67
C THR A 98 5.34 -9.49 6.03
N LEU A 99 6.00 -8.76 6.93
CA LEU A 99 6.25 -9.24 8.30
C LEU A 99 4.96 -9.46 9.10
N LYS A 100 3.93 -8.64 8.87
CA LYS A 100 2.60 -8.88 9.48
C LYS A 100 1.95 -10.16 8.93
N ILE A 101 2.07 -10.41 7.62
CA ILE A 101 1.60 -11.66 6.99
C ILE A 101 2.35 -12.86 7.58
N PHE A 102 3.66 -12.78 7.73
CA PHE A 102 4.46 -13.83 8.36
C PHE A 102 4.00 -14.11 9.79
N ASN A 103 3.76 -13.04 10.56
CA ASN A 103 3.24 -13.17 11.93
C ASN A 103 1.85 -13.84 11.97
N TYR A 104 0.96 -13.48 11.04
CA TYR A 104 -0.36 -14.09 10.90
C TYR A 104 -0.27 -15.61 10.69
N TYR A 105 0.66 -16.07 9.85
CA TYR A 105 0.90 -17.48 9.58
C TYR A 105 1.86 -18.17 10.56
N GLY A 106 2.37 -17.46 11.57
CA GLY A 106 3.35 -18.00 12.50
C GLY A 106 4.66 -18.41 11.82
N ILE A 107 5.12 -17.62 10.84
CA ILE A 107 6.38 -17.80 10.14
C ILE A 107 7.45 -16.96 10.84
N ASP A 108 8.53 -17.58 11.27
CA ASP A 108 9.73 -16.89 11.71
C ASP A 108 10.60 -16.56 10.50
N GLU A 109 10.76 -15.27 10.19
CA GLU A 109 11.55 -14.78 9.05
C GLU A 109 12.97 -15.34 9.08
N THR A 110 13.58 -15.44 10.26
CA THR A 110 14.95 -15.93 10.40
C THR A 110 15.08 -17.43 10.10
N ALA A 111 14.04 -18.20 10.42
CA ALA A 111 14.00 -19.63 10.14
C ALA A 111 13.85 -19.95 8.64
N VAL A 112 13.30 -19.01 7.86
CA VAL A 112 13.08 -19.16 6.41
C VAL A 112 14.00 -18.26 5.57
N ALA A 113 14.98 -17.61 6.18
CA ALA A 113 15.83 -16.60 5.53
C ALA A 113 16.56 -17.13 4.27
N ASN A 114 16.87 -18.42 4.20
CA ASN A 114 17.48 -19.06 3.03
C ASN A 114 16.51 -19.20 1.84
N LYS A 115 15.24 -18.92 2.01
CA LYS A 115 14.19 -18.91 0.98
C LYS A 115 13.76 -17.49 0.59
N LEU A 116 14.38 -16.47 1.19
CA LEU A 116 14.00 -15.07 0.98
C LEU A 116 15.07 -14.34 0.16
N THR A 117 14.61 -13.45 -0.72
CA THR A 117 15.41 -12.39 -1.31
C THR A 117 14.82 -11.05 -0.94
N TYR A 118 15.67 -10.05 -0.71
CA TYR A 118 15.24 -8.75 -0.21
C TYR A 118 15.46 -7.66 -1.26
N GLY A 119 14.44 -6.82 -1.47
CA GLY A 119 14.56 -5.58 -2.22
C GLY A 119 14.66 -4.38 -1.28
N ASN A 120 15.42 -3.37 -1.66
CA ASN A 120 15.53 -2.09 -0.93
C ASN A 120 14.38 -1.13 -1.27
N ASN A 121 13.53 -1.50 -2.19
CA ASN A 121 12.29 -0.83 -2.57
C ASN A 121 11.37 -1.82 -3.30
N VAL A 122 10.10 -1.48 -3.47
CA VAL A 122 9.11 -2.37 -4.11
C VAL A 122 9.47 -2.67 -5.57
N LYS A 123 10.14 -1.76 -6.29
CA LYS A 123 10.54 -1.98 -7.69
C LYS A 123 11.58 -3.09 -7.83
N GLU A 124 12.52 -3.19 -6.89
CA GLU A 124 13.49 -4.29 -6.87
C GLU A 124 12.80 -5.63 -6.65
N VAL A 125 11.83 -5.69 -5.72
CA VAL A 125 11.01 -6.91 -5.51
C VAL A 125 10.26 -7.27 -6.79
N THR A 126 9.60 -6.29 -7.40
CA THR A 126 8.86 -6.46 -8.67
C THR A 126 9.77 -6.99 -9.79
N SER A 127 10.98 -6.43 -9.93
CA SER A 127 11.96 -6.88 -10.94
C SER A 127 12.39 -8.33 -10.72
N GLN A 128 12.65 -8.73 -9.47
CA GLN A 128 13.03 -10.10 -9.15
C GLN A 128 11.95 -11.12 -9.58
N VAL A 129 10.68 -10.77 -9.42
CA VAL A 129 9.55 -11.60 -9.86
C VAL A 129 9.46 -11.61 -11.39
N SER A 130 9.47 -10.42 -12.02
CA SER A 130 9.29 -10.29 -13.48
C SER A 130 10.41 -10.96 -14.29
N GLU A 131 11.62 -10.99 -13.74
CA GLU A 131 12.79 -11.64 -14.34
C GLU A 131 12.84 -13.17 -14.08
N GLY A 132 11.90 -13.68 -13.27
CA GLY A 132 11.89 -15.10 -12.88
C GLY A 132 13.07 -15.51 -12.00
N ALA A 133 13.69 -14.55 -11.30
CA ALA A 133 14.78 -14.82 -10.37
C ALA A 133 14.30 -15.52 -9.08
N VAL A 134 12.99 -15.45 -8.81
CA VAL A 134 12.30 -16.06 -7.68
C VAL A 134 11.01 -16.74 -8.14
N ASP A 135 10.43 -17.58 -7.28
CA ASP A 135 9.20 -18.29 -7.58
C ASP A 135 7.94 -17.43 -7.35
N CYS A 136 8.04 -16.44 -6.45
CA CYS A 136 6.94 -15.49 -6.14
C CYS A 136 7.48 -14.26 -5.44
N GLY A 137 6.62 -13.25 -5.28
CA GLY A 137 6.94 -12.02 -4.53
C GLY A 137 5.72 -11.41 -3.87
N ILE A 138 5.94 -10.65 -2.80
CA ILE A 138 4.92 -9.88 -2.12
C ILE A 138 5.13 -8.41 -2.46
N ILE A 139 4.19 -7.85 -3.24
CA ILE A 139 4.17 -6.46 -3.72
C ILE A 139 2.75 -5.88 -3.65
N TYR A 140 2.59 -4.61 -4.00
CA TYR A 140 1.25 -4.02 -4.11
C TYR A 140 0.58 -4.38 -5.44
N ALA A 141 -0.74 -4.39 -5.45
CA ALA A 141 -1.54 -4.65 -6.66
C ALA A 141 -1.23 -3.65 -7.79
N THR A 142 -0.98 -2.37 -7.46
CA THR A 142 -0.57 -1.35 -8.43
C THR A 142 0.78 -1.62 -9.06
N ASP A 143 1.75 -2.16 -8.30
CA ASP A 143 3.06 -2.55 -8.84
C ASP A 143 2.94 -3.79 -9.73
N ALA A 144 2.15 -4.78 -9.30
CA ALA A 144 1.86 -5.98 -10.08
C ALA A 144 1.21 -5.62 -11.42
N HIS A 145 0.20 -4.73 -11.39
CA HIS A 145 -0.47 -4.22 -12.59
C HIS A 145 0.51 -3.52 -13.53
N SER A 146 1.32 -2.60 -13.00
CA SER A 146 2.30 -1.83 -13.79
C SER A 146 3.36 -2.71 -14.46
N ALA A 147 3.69 -3.84 -13.85
CA ALA A 147 4.67 -4.80 -14.37
C ALA A 147 4.02 -5.96 -15.17
N ASN A 148 2.70 -5.95 -15.37
CA ASN A 148 1.92 -7.05 -15.97
C ASN A 148 2.18 -8.41 -15.32
N LEU A 149 2.38 -8.44 -14.00
CA LEU A 149 2.57 -9.67 -13.25
C LEU A 149 1.22 -10.30 -12.88
N THR A 150 1.21 -11.63 -12.80
CA THR A 150 0.04 -12.38 -12.35
C THR A 150 -0.07 -12.29 -10.83
N VAL A 151 -1.17 -11.71 -10.35
CA VAL A 151 -1.58 -11.78 -8.95
C VAL A 151 -2.35 -13.09 -8.76
N VAL A 152 -1.89 -13.91 -7.82
CA VAL A 152 -2.54 -15.20 -7.49
C VAL A 152 -3.36 -15.13 -6.22
N ASP A 153 -3.03 -14.18 -5.32
CA ASP A 153 -3.78 -13.95 -4.10
C ASP A 153 -3.59 -12.52 -3.57
N SER A 154 -4.50 -12.06 -2.73
CA SER A 154 -4.44 -10.76 -2.05
C SER A 154 -4.57 -10.93 -0.55
N ALA A 155 -3.68 -10.27 0.21
CA ALA A 155 -3.74 -10.32 1.66
C ALA A 155 -5.02 -9.64 2.18
N THR A 156 -5.63 -10.26 3.17
CA THR A 156 -6.81 -9.71 3.87
C THR A 156 -6.39 -8.67 4.92
N ALA A 157 -7.36 -7.87 5.37
CA ALA A 157 -7.13 -6.93 6.47
C ALA A 157 -6.70 -7.63 7.78
N GLU A 158 -7.11 -8.88 8.01
CA GLU A 158 -6.66 -9.69 9.13
C GLU A 158 -5.17 -10.06 9.05
N MET A 159 -4.66 -10.31 7.84
CA MET A 159 -3.28 -10.69 7.62
C MET A 159 -2.31 -9.55 7.87
N CYS A 160 -2.60 -8.35 7.39
CA CYS A 160 -1.63 -7.27 7.43
C CYS A 160 -2.20 -5.86 7.68
N GLY A 161 -3.51 -5.71 7.82
CA GLY A 161 -4.20 -4.41 7.81
C GLY A 161 -4.47 -3.90 6.40
N GLN A 162 -5.12 -2.76 6.31
CA GLN A 162 -5.46 -2.11 5.04
C GLN A 162 -4.42 -1.08 4.64
N VAL A 163 -4.18 -0.93 3.35
CA VAL A 163 -3.31 0.12 2.77
C VAL A 163 -4.20 1.25 2.24
N ILE A 164 -4.63 2.11 3.15
CA ILE A 164 -5.59 3.20 2.86
C ILE A 164 -4.87 4.43 2.34
N TYR A 165 -5.49 5.04 1.32
CA TYR A 165 -5.12 6.32 0.73
C TYR A 165 -6.21 7.36 1.04
N PRO A 166 -6.13 8.07 2.17
CA PRO A 166 -7.06 9.12 2.48
C PRO A 166 -6.85 10.34 1.59
N ALA A 167 -7.95 11.03 1.29
CA ALA A 167 -7.97 12.30 0.59
C ALA A 167 -8.68 13.36 1.44
N ALA A 168 -8.25 14.61 1.33
CA ALA A 168 -8.92 15.75 1.95
C ALA A 168 -8.64 17.04 1.18
N VAL A 169 -9.57 17.98 1.25
CA VAL A 169 -9.42 19.35 0.76
C VAL A 169 -8.54 20.13 1.73
N LEU A 170 -7.60 20.93 1.22
CA LEU A 170 -6.85 21.87 2.03
C LEU A 170 -7.62 23.19 2.22
N LYS A 171 -7.40 23.82 3.36
CA LYS A 171 -7.95 25.15 3.66
C LYS A 171 -7.34 26.20 2.75
N GLY A 172 -8.17 26.97 2.06
CA GLY A 172 -7.72 28.02 1.13
C GLY A 172 -8.85 28.63 0.33
N ASP A 173 -8.48 29.42 -0.67
CA ASP A 173 -9.44 30.20 -1.47
C ASP A 173 -10.25 29.36 -2.48
N LYS A 174 -9.88 28.10 -2.70
CA LYS A 174 -10.49 27.20 -3.70
C LYS A 174 -11.19 25.97 -3.09
N GLU A 175 -11.58 26.04 -1.82
CA GLU A 175 -12.19 24.92 -1.11
C GLU A 175 -13.40 24.33 -1.86
N ASP A 176 -14.29 25.16 -2.39
CA ASP A 176 -15.48 24.68 -3.12
C ASP A 176 -15.09 23.88 -4.38
N ALA A 177 -14.15 24.37 -5.17
CA ALA A 177 -13.70 23.68 -6.38
C ALA A 177 -12.96 22.37 -6.05
N ALA A 178 -12.17 22.36 -4.99
CA ALA A 178 -11.49 21.17 -4.49
C ALA A 178 -12.48 20.13 -3.95
N GLN A 179 -13.54 20.58 -3.29
CA GLN A 179 -14.64 19.74 -2.80
C GLN A 179 -15.39 19.07 -3.97
N ASP A 180 -15.71 19.85 -5.01
CA ASP A 180 -16.36 19.34 -6.23
C ASP A 180 -15.46 18.28 -6.91
N PHE A 181 -14.15 18.52 -6.98
CA PHE A 181 -13.21 17.56 -7.55
C PHE A 181 -13.08 16.30 -6.67
N LEU A 182 -13.02 16.44 -5.36
CA LEU A 182 -13.00 15.29 -4.45
C LEU A 182 -14.30 14.47 -4.56
N ALA A 183 -15.45 15.12 -4.72
CA ALA A 183 -16.71 14.43 -4.97
C ALA A 183 -16.68 13.68 -6.32
N TYR A 184 -16.10 14.27 -7.37
CA TYR A 184 -15.91 13.58 -8.65
C TYR A 184 -15.02 12.34 -8.50
N LEU A 185 -13.92 12.40 -7.73
CA LEU A 185 -13.03 11.26 -7.51
C LEU A 185 -13.71 10.05 -6.84
N GLN A 186 -14.84 10.27 -6.16
CA GLN A 186 -15.66 9.24 -5.53
C GLN A 186 -16.76 8.65 -6.45
N THR A 187 -16.88 9.14 -7.69
CA THR A 187 -17.84 8.61 -8.66
C THR A 187 -17.39 7.27 -9.26
N ASP A 188 -18.35 6.47 -9.71
CA ASP A 188 -18.07 5.20 -10.41
C ASP A 188 -17.13 5.40 -11.62
N ALA A 189 -17.27 6.54 -12.33
CA ALA A 189 -16.42 6.85 -13.48
C ALA A 189 -14.95 7.05 -13.07
N ALA A 190 -14.68 7.77 -12.00
CA ALA A 190 -13.32 7.95 -11.48
C ALA A 190 -12.79 6.65 -10.87
N MET A 191 -13.65 5.93 -10.12
CA MET A 191 -13.26 4.65 -9.51
C MET A 191 -12.86 3.61 -10.55
N THR A 192 -13.58 3.51 -11.68
CA THR A 192 -13.19 2.65 -12.81
C THR A 192 -11.76 2.94 -13.30
N VAL A 193 -11.33 4.22 -13.30
CA VAL A 193 -9.96 4.58 -13.69
C VAL A 193 -8.96 4.12 -12.64
N PHE A 194 -9.25 4.30 -11.35
CA PHE A 194 -8.37 3.82 -10.27
C PHE A 194 -8.25 2.29 -10.27
N GLU A 195 -9.36 1.59 -10.44
CA GLU A 195 -9.38 0.12 -10.53
C GLU A 195 -8.57 -0.39 -11.74
N SER A 196 -8.60 0.34 -12.87
CA SER A 196 -7.82 -0.02 -14.06
C SER A 196 -6.32 0.02 -13.87
N VAL A 197 -5.82 0.59 -12.79
CA VAL A 197 -4.38 0.65 -12.43
C VAL A 197 -4.07 -0.08 -11.12
N GLY A 198 -5.00 -0.89 -10.61
CA GLY A 198 -4.77 -1.79 -9.49
C GLY A 198 -5.18 -1.29 -8.11
N PHE A 199 -5.81 -0.11 -7.98
CA PHE A 199 -6.46 0.31 -6.74
C PHE A 199 -7.85 -0.32 -6.59
N SER A 200 -8.41 -0.24 -5.40
CA SER A 200 -9.83 -0.49 -5.12
C SER A 200 -10.43 0.67 -4.33
N ALA A 201 -11.74 0.76 -4.27
CA ALA A 201 -12.41 1.64 -3.31
C ALA A 201 -12.06 1.21 -1.88
N ALA A 202 -11.91 2.18 -0.96
CA ALA A 202 -11.64 1.93 0.44
C ALA A 202 -12.91 1.56 1.23
#